data_13a8b5da9f6c5197a108ac0a89276f68
#
_entry.id   13a8b5da9f6c5197a108ac0a89276f68
#
_cell.length_a   1.000
_cell.length_b   1.000
_cell.length_c   1.000
_cell.angle_alpha   90.00
_cell.angle_beta   90.00
_cell.angle_gamma   90.00
#
_symmetry.space_group_name_H-M   'P 1'
#
loop_
_entity.id
_entity.type
_entity.pdbx_description
1 polymer ?
#
loop_
_entity_poly.entity_id
_entity_poly.type
_entity_poly.pdbx_seq_one_letter_code
_entity_poly.pdbx_strand_id
1 'polypeptide(L)'
;MSDFCIIGKNINMYLVDDEDAGFIFELRSDVVKNKFLNKIDNDIKKQREWIRLYKKREKNKKEFYFTIRNKNNEKLGLVRLYDFIDDSFCWGSFIIKHGVAFYISIEVVMNVYEFAFYNLGFNASHFDVRKDNDRVIAFHKKFGAKIIKEDI
;
A
#
# COMPACT_ATOMS: atom_id res chain seq x y z
N MET A 1 6.14 19.16 2.10
CA MET A 1 4.91 18.98 2.84
C MET A 1 3.77 18.67 1.89
N SER A 2 2.98 17.76 2.23
CA SER A 2 1.94 17.34 1.30
C SER A 2 0.58 17.39 1.95
N ASP A 3 -0.28 18.23 1.41
CA ASP A 3 -1.68 18.24 1.80
C ASP A 3 -2.51 17.35 0.87
N PHE A 4 -1.83 16.64 -0.01
CA PHE A 4 -2.50 15.81 -0.98
C PHE A 4 -3.19 14.62 -0.31
N CYS A 5 -4.42 14.38 -0.71
CA CYS A 5 -5.13 13.17 -0.31
C CYS A 5 -6.10 12.75 -1.41
N ILE A 6 -6.46 11.47 -1.36
CA ILE A 6 -7.48 10.94 -2.26
C ILE A 6 -8.77 10.85 -1.47
N ILE A 7 -9.81 11.52 -1.96
CA ILE A 7 -11.12 11.50 -1.32
C ILE A 7 -11.97 10.44 -2.01
N GLY A 8 -12.30 9.38 -1.29
CA GLY A 8 -13.15 8.32 -1.79
C GLY A 8 -14.58 8.42 -1.25
N LYS A 9 -15.37 7.43 -1.59
CA LYS A 9 -16.77 7.38 -1.16
C LYS A 9 -16.89 7.11 0.34
N ASN A 10 -16.24 6.07 0.82
CA ASN A 10 -16.29 5.65 2.22
C ASN A 10 -14.97 5.84 2.94
N ILE A 11 -13.90 6.08 2.23
CA ILE A 11 -12.58 6.26 2.81
C ILE A 11 -11.84 7.40 2.14
N ASN A 12 -10.84 7.91 2.85
CA ASN A 12 -9.87 8.84 2.28
C ASN A 12 -8.50 8.22 2.44
N MET A 13 -7.58 8.56 1.55
CA MET A 13 -6.22 8.05 1.59
C MET A 13 -5.26 9.24 1.69
N TYR A 14 -4.37 9.19 2.68
CA TYR A 14 -3.44 10.28 2.97
C TYR A 14 -2.01 9.78 2.87
N LEU A 15 -1.13 10.61 2.33
CA LEU A 15 0.28 10.25 2.28
C LEU A 15 0.85 10.07 3.69
N VAL A 16 1.65 9.04 3.85
CA VAL A 16 2.28 8.70 5.14
C VAL A 16 3.26 9.80 5.55
N ASP A 17 3.29 10.11 6.83
CA ASP A 17 4.30 10.99 7.41
C ASP A 17 4.78 10.46 8.76
N ASP A 18 5.63 11.21 9.45
CA ASP A 18 6.26 10.77 10.70
C ASP A 18 5.26 10.35 11.77
N GLU A 19 4.10 10.98 11.80
CA GLU A 19 3.08 10.68 12.81
C GLU A 19 2.49 9.29 12.63
N ASP A 20 2.65 8.70 11.46
CA ASP A 20 2.10 7.40 11.15
C ASP A 20 3.01 6.25 11.57
N ALA A 21 4.22 6.54 12.08
CA ALA A 21 5.19 5.50 12.41
C ALA A 21 4.64 4.45 13.37
N GLY A 22 3.95 4.89 14.41
CA GLY A 22 3.37 3.97 15.38
C GLY A 22 2.32 3.06 14.78
N PHE A 23 1.44 3.63 13.95
CA PHE A 23 0.40 2.86 13.28
C PHE A 23 0.98 1.83 12.32
N ILE A 24 1.99 2.24 11.55
CA ILE A 24 2.64 1.34 10.58
C ILE A 24 3.30 0.19 11.33
N PHE A 25 4.05 0.50 12.38
CA PHE A 25 4.71 -0.51 13.18
C PHE A 25 3.70 -1.51 13.75
N GLU A 26 2.65 -1.01 14.35
CA GLU A 26 1.61 -1.84 14.96
C GLU A 26 0.94 -2.75 13.94
N LEU A 27 0.54 -2.19 12.81
CA LEU A 27 -0.17 -2.94 11.79
C LEU A 27 0.71 -4.01 11.15
N ARG A 28 1.96 -3.69 10.87
CA ARG A 28 2.89 -4.65 10.30
C ARG A 28 3.27 -5.74 11.29
N SER A 29 3.39 -5.41 12.56
CA SER A 29 3.69 -6.39 13.60
C SER A 29 2.57 -7.41 13.74
N ASP A 30 1.32 -6.98 13.63
CA ASP A 30 0.18 -7.89 13.66
C ASP A 30 0.23 -8.92 12.54
N VAL A 31 0.61 -8.50 11.34
CA VAL A 31 0.65 -9.39 10.18
C VAL A 31 1.70 -10.48 10.34
N VAL A 32 2.84 -10.16 10.95
CA VAL A 32 3.97 -11.07 10.98
C VAL A 32 4.27 -11.65 12.36
N LYS A 33 3.52 -11.28 13.36
CA LYS A 33 3.83 -11.64 14.77
C LYS A 33 3.96 -13.13 15.00
N ASN A 34 3.25 -13.95 14.27
CA ASN A 34 3.29 -15.40 14.46
C ASN A 34 4.47 -16.06 13.76
N LYS A 35 5.20 -15.31 12.97
CA LYS A 35 6.31 -15.87 12.20
C LYS A 35 7.66 -15.33 12.60
N PHE A 36 7.80 -14.02 12.58
CA PHE A 36 9.10 -13.38 12.67
C PHE A 36 9.13 -12.20 13.61
N LEU A 37 8.32 -12.22 14.64
CA LEU A 37 8.22 -11.09 15.58
C LEU A 37 9.59 -10.61 16.05
N ASN A 38 10.48 -11.52 16.36
CA ASN A 38 11.82 -11.18 16.82
C ASN A 38 12.70 -10.55 15.77
N LYS A 39 12.39 -10.79 14.51
CA LYS A 39 13.22 -10.35 13.39
C LYS A 39 12.74 -9.08 12.77
N ILE A 40 11.57 -8.62 13.21
CA ILE A 40 11.03 -7.40 12.69
C ILE A 40 11.72 -6.26 13.39
N ASP A 41 11.85 -5.20 12.69
CA ASP A 41 12.30 -3.99 13.26
C ASP A 41 11.25 -3.48 14.24
N ASN A 42 11.44 -3.77 15.51
CA ASN A 42 10.50 -3.41 16.58
C ASN A 42 10.68 -1.98 17.06
N ASP A 43 11.60 -1.25 16.47
CA ASP A 43 11.93 0.09 16.93
C ASP A 43 11.15 1.13 16.12
N ILE A 44 10.29 1.86 16.79
CA ILE A 44 9.54 2.95 16.15
C ILE A 44 10.48 4.00 15.59
N LYS A 45 11.65 4.18 16.19
CA LYS A 45 12.65 5.11 15.65
C LYS A 45 13.12 4.67 14.27
N LYS A 46 13.33 3.40 14.06
CA LYS A 46 13.71 2.87 12.75
C LYS A 46 12.57 3.02 11.75
N GLN A 47 11.33 2.88 12.21
CA GLN A 47 10.18 3.11 11.35
C GLN A 47 10.12 4.56 10.90
N ARG A 48 10.39 5.51 11.80
CA ARG A 48 10.45 6.93 11.45
C ARG A 48 11.58 7.22 10.48
N GLU A 49 12.72 6.57 10.66
CA GLU A 49 13.85 6.71 9.76
C GLU A 49 13.48 6.21 8.36
N TRP A 50 12.81 5.08 8.30
CA TRP A 50 12.31 4.55 7.05
C TRP A 50 11.37 5.54 6.37
N ILE A 51 10.48 6.16 7.13
CA ILE A 51 9.54 7.15 6.60
C ILE A 51 10.30 8.35 6.03
N ARG A 52 11.35 8.82 6.70
CA ARG A 52 12.14 9.93 6.19
C ARG A 52 12.77 9.60 4.84
N LEU A 53 13.30 8.39 4.69
CA LEU A 53 13.86 7.96 3.42
C LEU A 53 12.77 7.82 2.37
N TYR A 54 11.64 7.29 2.76
CA TYR A 54 10.49 7.20 1.87
C TYR A 54 10.05 8.59 1.39
N LYS A 55 10.02 9.60 2.26
CA LYS A 55 9.60 10.94 1.86
C LYS A 55 10.48 11.53 0.76
N LYS A 56 11.74 11.14 0.71
CA LYS A 56 12.62 11.54 -0.40
C LYS A 56 12.17 10.91 -1.71
N ARG A 57 11.76 9.65 -1.67
CA ARG A 57 11.25 8.96 -2.86
C ARG A 57 9.90 9.54 -3.29
N GLU A 58 9.06 9.88 -2.34
CA GLU A 58 7.78 10.53 -2.62
C GLU A 58 7.99 11.89 -3.27
N LYS A 59 8.90 12.68 -2.75
CA LYS A 59 9.23 13.99 -3.30
C LYS A 59 9.71 13.90 -4.75
N ASN A 60 10.44 12.85 -5.06
CA ASN A 60 10.92 12.58 -6.42
C ASN A 60 9.89 11.81 -7.26
N LYS A 61 8.69 11.62 -6.75
CA LYS A 61 7.58 10.94 -7.43
C LYS A 61 7.91 9.51 -7.86
N LYS A 62 8.72 8.84 -7.05
CA LYS A 62 9.12 7.45 -7.31
C LYS A 62 8.29 6.44 -6.53
N GLU A 63 7.55 6.90 -5.53
CA GLU A 63 6.82 6.01 -4.65
C GLU A 63 5.78 6.81 -3.89
N PHE A 64 4.61 6.20 -3.61
CA PHE A 64 3.58 6.81 -2.79
C PHE A 64 3.06 5.79 -1.80
N TYR A 65 3.04 6.15 -0.53
CA TYR A 65 2.58 5.30 0.55
C TYR A 65 1.44 6.00 1.25
N PHE A 66 0.29 5.33 1.36
CA PHE A 66 -0.92 5.94 1.90
C PHE A 66 -1.39 5.25 3.17
N THR A 67 -1.87 6.05 4.13
CA THR A 67 -2.76 5.54 5.16
C THR A 67 -4.18 5.61 4.63
N ILE A 68 -4.96 4.59 4.94
CA ILE A 68 -6.37 4.52 4.55
C ILE A 68 -7.17 4.86 5.80
N ARG A 69 -8.07 5.84 5.69
CA ARG A 69 -8.87 6.30 6.83
C ARG A 69 -10.34 6.33 6.48
N ASN A 70 -11.21 6.04 7.47
CA ASN A 70 -12.64 6.22 7.26
C ASN A 70 -13.02 7.70 7.36
N LYS A 71 -14.28 8.02 7.22
CA LYS A 71 -14.73 9.42 7.22
C LYS A 71 -14.67 10.06 8.61
N ASN A 72 -14.46 9.27 9.65
CA ASN A 72 -14.20 9.75 11.00
C ASN A 72 -12.72 9.91 11.29
N ASN A 73 -11.89 9.77 10.25
CA ASN A 73 -10.44 9.91 10.31
C ASN A 73 -9.73 8.81 11.12
N GLU A 74 -10.38 7.68 11.30
CA GLU A 74 -9.75 6.53 11.92
C GLU A 74 -8.90 5.80 10.88
N LYS A 75 -7.68 5.44 11.25
CA LYS A 75 -6.76 4.75 10.36
C LYS A 75 -7.16 3.28 10.25
N LEU A 76 -7.44 2.83 9.05
CA LEU A 76 -7.89 1.47 8.78
C LEU A 76 -6.83 0.59 8.16
N GLY A 77 -5.86 1.16 7.49
CA GLY A 77 -4.88 0.36 6.79
C GLY A 77 -3.85 1.16 6.04
N LEU A 78 -3.10 0.45 5.20
CA LEU A 78 -1.97 0.98 4.44
C LEU A 78 -1.99 0.39 3.04
N VAL A 79 -1.50 1.17 2.06
CA VAL A 79 -1.25 0.68 0.71
C VAL A 79 -0.14 1.52 0.09
N ARG A 80 0.67 0.90 -0.76
CA ARG A 80 1.83 1.58 -1.35
C ARG A 80 1.85 1.35 -2.86
N LEU A 81 2.20 2.42 -3.61
CA LEU A 81 2.47 2.36 -5.04
C LEU A 81 3.98 2.53 -5.20
N TYR A 82 4.61 1.64 -5.94
CA TYR A 82 6.07 1.62 -6.04
C TYR A 82 6.52 0.89 -7.31
N ASP A 83 7.84 0.76 -7.47
CA ASP A 83 8.43 0.05 -8.59
C ASP A 83 7.92 0.60 -9.92
N PHE A 84 8.05 1.92 -10.09
CA PHE A 84 7.62 2.58 -11.31
C PHE A 84 8.64 2.31 -12.42
N ILE A 85 8.22 1.58 -13.43
CA ILE A 85 9.06 1.20 -14.56
C ILE A 85 8.33 1.63 -15.83
N ASP A 86 8.93 2.57 -16.57
CA ASP A 86 8.32 3.14 -17.77
C ASP A 86 6.91 3.65 -17.48
N ASP A 87 5.89 3.11 -18.10
CA ASP A 87 4.51 3.53 -17.88
C ASP A 87 3.72 2.57 -16.99
N SER A 88 4.43 1.75 -16.23
CA SER A 88 3.81 0.73 -15.38
C SER A 88 4.15 0.93 -13.91
N PHE A 89 3.22 0.62 -13.02
CA PHE A 89 3.43 0.70 -11.59
C PHE A 89 3.06 -0.61 -10.91
N CYS A 90 3.63 -0.82 -9.74
CA CYS A 90 3.24 -1.90 -8.85
C CYS A 90 2.55 -1.30 -7.63
N TRP A 91 1.63 -2.02 -7.03
CA TRP A 91 1.10 -1.63 -5.74
C TRP A 91 1.10 -2.83 -4.81
N GLY A 92 1.23 -2.57 -3.54
CA GLY A 92 1.33 -3.62 -2.55
C GLY A 92 1.43 -3.05 -1.15
N SER A 93 2.07 -3.81 -0.24
CA SER A 93 2.11 -3.45 1.17
C SER A 93 0.71 -3.10 1.65
N PHE A 94 -0.28 -3.83 1.15
CA PHE A 94 -1.69 -3.56 1.37
C PHE A 94 -2.15 -4.34 2.59
N ILE A 95 -2.39 -3.61 3.67
CA ILE A 95 -2.79 -4.21 4.94
C ILE A 95 -3.99 -3.45 5.45
N ILE A 96 -5.06 -4.16 5.77
CA ILE A 96 -6.27 -3.59 6.36
C ILE A 96 -6.43 -4.17 7.76
N LYS A 97 -6.79 -3.35 8.72
CA LYS A 97 -7.05 -3.79 10.08
C LYS A 97 -8.10 -4.89 10.11
N HIS A 98 -7.94 -5.78 11.07
CA HIS A 98 -8.92 -6.84 11.30
C HIS A 98 -10.28 -6.23 11.61
N GLY A 99 -11.34 -6.85 11.09
CA GLY A 99 -12.70 -6.41 11.37
C GLY A 99 -13.26 -5.35 10.43
N VAL A 100 -12.46 -4.85 9.49
CA VAL A 100 -12.94 -3.88 8.51
C VAL A 100 -13.66 -4.63 7.39
N ALA A 101 -14.79 -4.09 6.95
CA ALA A 101 -15.60 -4.74 5.91
C ALA A 101 -14.83 -4.89 4.61
N PHE A 102 -15.04 -6.02 3.92
CA PHE A 102 -14.29 -6.33 2.71
C PHE A 102 -14.50 -5.30 1.58
N TYR A 103 -15.67 -4.69 1.51
CA TYR A 103 -15.91 -3.70 0.45
C TYR A 103 -14.97 -2.51 0.55
N ILE A 104 -14.42 -2.25 1.73
CA ILE A 104 -13.42 -1.19 1.91
C ILE A 104 -12.16 -1.54 1.12
N SER A 105 -11.74 -2.81 1.17
CA SER A 105 -10.56 -3.26 0.39
C SER A 105 -10.77 -3.05 -1.10
N ILE A 106 -11.97 -3.34 -1.58
CA ILE A 106 -12.29 -3.14 -3.00
C ILE A 106 -12.23 -1.66 -3.35
N GLU A 107 -12.78 -0.81 -2.52
CA GLU A 107 -12.74 0.63 -2.75
C GLU A 107 -11.30 1.16 -2.80
N VAL A 108 -10.45 0.69 -1.89
CA VAL A 108 -9.04 1.08 -1.87
C VAL A 108 -8.37 0.74 -3.19
N VAL A 109 -8.57 -0.48 -3.68
CA VAL A 109 -7.95 -0.93 -4.94
C VAL A 109 -8.45 -0.08 -6.10
N MET A 110 -9.75 0.19 -6.16
CA MET A 110 -10.30 1.04 -7.22
C MET A 110 -9.70 2.45 -7.16
N ASN A 111 -9.56 3.01 -5.97
CA ASN A 111 -8.95 4.32 -5.79
C ASN A 111 -7.47 4.33 -6.20
N VAL A 112 -6.74 3.26 -5.91
CA VAL A 112 -5.34 3.13 -6.30
C VAL A 112 -5.22 3.17 -7.83
N TYR A 113 -6.02 2.38 -8.54
CA TYR A 113 -5.97 2.35 -10.00
C TYR A 113 -6.39 3.69 -10.59
N GLU A 114 -7.43 4.31 -10.06
CA GLU A 114 -7.88 5.61 -10.54
C GLU A 114 -6.79 6.66 -10.37
N PHE A 115 -6.18 6.71 -9.21
CA PHE A 115 -5.08 7.63 -8.94
C PHE A 115 -3.89 7.40 -9.89
N ALA A 116 -3.49 6.14 -10.04
CA ALA A 116 -2.34 5.81 -10.86
C ALA A 116 -2.56 6.13 -12.33
N PHE A 117 -3.72 5.78 -12.85
CA PHE A 117 -3.99 5.99 -14.27
C PHE A 117 -4.33 7.44 -14.60
N TYR A 118 -5.18 8.09 -13.81
CA TYR A 118 -5.65 9.43 -14.14
C TYR A 118 -4.80 10.55 -13.57
N ASN A 119 -4.21 10.36 -12.40
CA ASN A 119 -3.41 11.42 -11.79
C ASN A 119 -1.93 11.27 -12.05
N LEU A 120 -1.42 10.06 -12.09
CA LEU A 120 0.00 9.81 -12.33
C LEU A 120 0.32 9.52 -13.79
N GLY A 121 -0.69 9.17 -14.59
CA GLY A 121 -0.51 8.94 -16.02
C GLY A 121 0.05 7.58 -16.40
N PHE A 122 -0.01 6.61 -15.51
CA PHE A 122 0.41 5.25 -15.86
C PHE A 122 -0.59 4.62 -16.82
N ASN A 123 -0.11 3.72 -17.65
CA ASN A 123 -0.94 2.97 -18.59
C ASN A 123 -1.05 1.51 -18.24
N ALA A 124 -0.24 1.03 -17.31
CA ALA A 124 -0.19 -0.39 -16.96
C ALA A 124 0.15 -0.58 -15.49
N SER A 125 -0.10 -1.76 -15.01
CA SER A 125 0.27 -2.19 -13.67
C SER A 125 0.93 -3.56 -13.77
N HIS A 126 1.91 -3.82 -12.91
CA HIS A 126 2.60 -5.10 -12.89
C HIS A 126 2.80 -5.58 -11.46
N PHE A 127 2.95 -6.89 -11.30
CA PHE A 127 3.13 -7.50 -10.00
C PHE A 127 4.14 -8.63 -10.10
N ASP A 128 4.95 -8.75 -9.06
CA ASP A 128 5.88 -9.86 -8.91
C ASP A 128 5.44 -10.62 -7.67
N VAL A 129 4.81 -11.76 -7.86
CA VAL A 129 4.19 -12.52 -6.79
C VAL A 129 4.75 -13.93 -6.78
N ARG A 130 5.05 -14.43 -5.59
CA ARG A 130 5.50 -15.81 -5.44
C ARG A 130 4.45 -16.77 -6.00
N LYS A 131 4.93 -17.78 -6.73
CA LYS A 131 4.06 -18.73 -7.41
C LYS A 131 3.12 -19.46 -6.45
N ASP A 132 3.55 -19.69 -5.23
CA ASP A 132 2.74 -20.40 -4.22
C ASP A 132 1.78 -19.50 -3.45
N ASN A 133 1.76 -18.20 -3.76
CA ASN A 133 0.86 -17.27 -3.09
C ASN A 133 -0.46 -17.14 -3.85
N ASP A 134 -1.27 -18.20 -3.77
CA ASP A 134 -2.51 -18.31 -4.52
C ASP A 134 -3.51 -17.21 -4.20
N ARG A 135 -3.56 -16.77 -2.95
CA ARG A 135 -4.52 -15.75 -2.53
C ARG A 135 -4.25 -14.42 -3.21
N VAL A 136 -3.00 -14.00 -3.24
CA VAL A 136 -2.61 -12.74 -3.86
C VAL A 136 -2.80 -12.81 -5.37
N ILE A 137 -2.40 -13.93 -5.98
CA ILE A 137 -2.58 -14.13 -7.42
C ILE A 137 -4.08 -14.05 -7.78
N ALA A 138 -4.93 -14.74 -7.03
CA ALA A 138 -6.36 -14.73 -7.27
C ALA A 138 -6.95 -13.34 -7.11
N PHE A 139 -6.47 -12.59 -6.11
CA PHE A 139 -6.93 -11.23 -5.89
C PHE A 139 -6.63 -10.33 -7.08
N HIS A 140 -5.38 -10.38 -7.57
CA HIS A 140 -5.01 -9.57 -8.74
C HIS A 140 -5.78 -9.98 -10.00
N LYS A 141 -6.03 -11.28 -10.18
CA LYS A 141 -6.79 -11.76 -11.33
C LYS A 141 -8.22 -11.23 -11.33
N LYS A 142 -8.82 -11.04 -10.17
CA LYS A 142 -10.17 -10.46 -10.08
C LYS A 142 -10.23 -9.04 -10.63
N PHE A 143 -9.11 -8.34 -10.64
CA PHE A 143 -9.02 -7.00 -11.20
C PHE A 143 -8.45 -7.01 -12.62
N GLY A 144 -8.39 -8.17 -13.26
CA GLY A 144 -8.03 -8.28 -14.66
C GLY A 144 -6.57 -8.59 -14.94
N ALA A 145 -5.77 -8.83 -13.92
CA ALA A 145 -4.35 -9.14 -14.13
C ALA A 145 -4.19 -10.53 -14.76
N LYS A 146 -3.14 -10.66 -15.58
CA LYS A 146 -2.80 -11.92 -16.22
C LYS A 146 -1.35 -12.27 -15.93
N ILE A 147 -1.09 -13.56 -15.80
CA ILE A 147 0.29 -14.04 -15.64
C ILE A 147 0.95 -13.99 -17.02
N ILE A 148 2.03 -13.21 -17.13
CA ILE A 148 2.76 -13.07 -18.39
C ILE A 148 4.10 -13.77 -18.36
N LYS A 149 4.59 -14.14 -17.17
CA LYS A 149 5.87 -14.82 -17.03
C LYS A 149 5.92 -15.56 -15.70
N GLU A 150 6.47 -16.76 -15.72
CA GLU A 150 6.74 -17.52 -14.51
C GLU A 150 8.20 -17.92 -14.50
N ASP A 151 8.89 -17.59 -13.42
CA ASP A 151 10.29 -17.97 -13.23
C ASP A 151 10.34 -19.20 -12.33
N ILE A 152 11.28 -20.05 -12.60
CA ILE A 152 11.49 -21.28 -11.84
C ILE A 152 12.44 -21.03 -10.67
#